data_36d984944a26657691bb83ea13ae5a60
#
_entry.id   36d984944a26657691bb83ea13ae5a60
#
_cell.length_a   1.000
_cell.length_b   1.000
_cell.length_c   1.000
_cell.angle_alpha   90.00
_cell.angle_beta   90.00
_cell.angle_gamma   90.00
#
_symmetry.space_group_name_H-M   'P 1'
#
loop_
_entity.id
_entity.type
_entity.pdbx_description
1 polymer ?
#
loop_
_entity_poly.entity_id
_entity_poly.type
_entity_poly.pdbx_seq_one_letter_code
_entity_poly.pdbx_strand_id
1 'polypeptide(L)'
;MGDKQEISKILDSTVLQAGGDLTINTGLRAPDVIEIVKEVVASELAVYTREADKKAVERLQRFSEDLVEVLAKKVSDKLNRFNKPALQIAARDAALSFVRSGDDLDEKVLIDLLIERVSVEEHTTMQRLIDQAIRVVPMLSPACLDLLSLVVFRNLSYIGTRDKMVEWIRSMGAIIQRAPRISNLDIAFLSQADCVVSVPGITMSSRWCDYFLDRYDLIFRHPVPCDVSASFMEKFSMNCDNGSFAFDKAYWEKNGTIIESLSALLFHFDGTISFNLTDSKTLYDGLQKAGLDDFKPDFELLIESSQRFNCDEVRRFFVDIDPNWEHAITLLDKDSLLSVQLLPVGQYIGTRQLSRLMGREVPFGVFYQ
;
A
#
# COMPACT_ATOMS: atom_id res chain seq x y z
N MET A 1 13.43 48.49 -12.95
CA MET A 1 12.02 48.63 -12.51
C MET A 1 11.12 48.25 -13.69
N GLY A 2 11.37 47.15 -14.36
CA GLY A 2 10.70 46.76 -15.61
C GLY A 2 10.22 45.29 -15.65
N ASP A 3 10.73 44.41 -14.81
CA ASP A 3 10.52 42.95 -15.01
C ASP A 3 9.39 42.33 -14.19
N LYS A 4 8.80 43.08 -13.27
CA LYS A 4 7.69 42.52 -12.44
C LYS A 4 6.33 42.48 -13.16
N GLN A 5 6.16 43.21 -14.26
CA GLN A 5 4.87 43.27 -14.96
C GLN A 5 4.69 42.21 -16.05
N GLU A 6 5.75 41.61 -16.59
CA GLU A 6 5.62 40.57 -17.63
C GLU A 6 5.26 39.19 -17.05
N ILE A 7 5.70 38.88 -15.82
CA ILE A 7 5.39 37.60 -15.19
C ILE A 7 3.90 37.51 -14.79
N SER A 8 3.28 38.64 -14.43
CA SER A 8 1.86 38.66 -14.06
C SER A 8 0.91 38.45 -15.26
N LYS A 9 1.36 38.78 -16.49
CA LYS A 9 0.53 38.66 -17.71
C LYS A 9 0.49 37.26 -18.29
N ILE A 10 1.47 36.39 -17.99
CA ILE A 10 1.49 34.99 -18.48
C ILE A 10 0.59 34.11 -17.60
N LEU A 11 0.30 34.53 -16.37
CA LEU A 11 -0.43 33.75 -15.36
C LEU A 11 -1.96 33.94 -15.40
N ASP A 12 -2.45 34.93 -16.15
CA ASP A 12 -3.89 35.29 -16.21
C ASP A 12 -4.71 34.52 -17.26
N SER A 13 -4.10 33.60 -18.03
CA SER A 13 -4.77 32.98 -19.19
C SER A 13 -5.15 31.50 -19.05
N THR A 14 -5.01 30.88 -17.87
CA THR A 14 -5.50 29.52 -17.68
C THR A 14 -6.83 29.57 -16.92
N VAL A 15 -7.91 29.78 -17.65
CA VAL A 15 -9.28 29.58 -17.15
C VAL A 15 -9.49 28.07 -17.02
N LEU A 16 -9.42 27.54 -15.81
CA LEU A 16 -9.94 26.22 -15.48
C LEU A 16 -11.48 26.29 -15.57
N GLN A 17 -12.07 25.85 -16.70
CA GLN A 17 -13.49 25.54 -16.77
C GLN A 17 -13.79 24.28 -15.96
N ALA A 18 -13.87 24.42 -14.64
CA ALA A 18 -14.63 23.51 -13.82
C ALA A 18 -16.08 23.96 -13.92
N GLY A 19 -16.92 23.21 -14.61
CA GLY A 19 -18.36 23.49 -14.68
C GLY A 19 -19.00 23.31 -13.30
N GLY A 20 -19.22 24.41 -12.62
CA GLY A 20 -19.93 24.49 -11.35
C GLY A 20 -19.28 25.48 -10.38
N ASP A 21 -20.05 26.44 -9.90
CA ASP A 21 -19.64 27.40 -8.86
C ASP A 21 -19.24 26.63 -7.58
N LEU A 22 -17.93 26.51 -7.34
CA LEU A 22 -17.40 26.03 -6.07
C LEU A 22 -17.29 27.21 -5.13
N THR A 23 -18.37 27.57 -4.47
CA THR A 23 -18.38 28.58 -3.42
C THR A 23 -17.90 27.95 -2.11
N ILE A 24 -16.61 28.07 -1.81
CA ILE A 24 -16.04 27.64 -0.55
C ILE A 24 -16.21 28.76 0.48
N ASN A 25 -16.96 28.49 1.51
CA ASN A 25 -17.46 29.47 2.49
C ASN A 25 -16.41 29.83 3.57
N THR A 26 -15.12 29.85 3.29
CA THR A 26 -14.07 30.31 4.21
C THR A 26 -12.77 30.72 3.48
N GLY A 27 -12.71 31.91 2.99
CA GLY A 27 -11.50 32.75 2.88
C GLY A 27 -10.41 32.42 1.83
N LEU A 28 -10.06 31.18 1.54
CA LEU A 28 -9.09 30.79 0.52
C LEU A 28 -9.75 29.94 -0.55
N ARG A 29 -9.59 30.36 -1.80
CA ARG A 29 -10.03 29.62 -2.98
C ARG A 29 -8.85 28.82 -3.56
N ALA A 30 -9.11 27.81 -4.37
CA ALA A 30 -8.06 27.04 -5.04
C ALA A 30 -7.02 27.92 -5.81
N PRO A 31 -7.42 29.01 -6.50
CA PRO A 31 -6.46 29.96 -7.09
C PRO A 31 -5.52 30.60 -6.08
N ASP A 32 -6.02 30.91 -4.87
CA ASP A 32 -5.22 31.56 -3.81
C ASP A 32 -4.11 30.61 -3.31
N VAL A 33 -4.38 29.30 -3.25
CA VAL A 33 -3.37 28.29 -2.91
C VAL A 33 -2.32 28.16 -4.00
N ILE A 34 -2.70 28.23 -5.29
CA ILE A 34 -1.77 28.24 -6.42
C ILE A 34 -0.85 29.46 -6.31
N GLU A 35 -1.39 30.63 -6.03
CA GLU A 35 -0.64 31.88 -5.91
C GLU A 35 0.38 31.79 -4.77
N ILE A 36 -0.01 31.30 -3.62
CA ILE A 36 0.87 31.10 -2.46
C ILE A 36 2.04 30.16 -2.83
N VAL A 37 1.75 29.00 -3.43
CA VAL A 37 2.80 28.04 -3.81
C VAL A 37 3.73 28.65 -4.86
N LYS A 38 3.19 29.34 -5.87
CA LYS A 38 3.96 30.02 -6.93
C LYS A 38 4.85 31.14 -6.38
N GLU A 39 4.32 32.02 -5.52
CA GLU A 39 5.11 33.12 -4.94
C GLU A 39 6.28 32.61 -4.08
N VAL A 40 6.02 31.59 -3.26
CA VAL A 40 7.06 31.02 -2.39
C VAL A 40 8.16 30.36 -3.19
N VAL A 41 7.86 29.69 -4.31
CA VAL A 41 8.86 29.02 -5.15
C VAL A 41 9.54 30.01 -6.11
N ALA A 42 8.83 31.01 -6.62
CA ALA A 42 9.40 32.02 -7.54
C ALA A 42 10.57 32.80 -6.91
N SER A 43 10.56 33.01 -5.59
CA SER A 43 11.65 33.65 -4.87
C SER A 43 12.96 32.87 -4.89
N GLU A 44 12.90 31.57 -5.07
CA GLU A 44 14.06 30.64 -5.08
C GLU A 44 14.61 30.39 -6.50
N LEU A 45 13.81 30.66 -7.55
CA LEU A 45 14.17 30.37 -8.95
C LEU A 45 15.16 31.40 -9.55
N ALA A 46 15.42 32.51 -8.91
CA ALA A 46 16.26 33.60 -9.44
C ALA A 46 17.75 33.24 -9.71
N VAL A 47 18.15 31.99 -9.50
CA VAL A 47 19.56 31.53 -9.52
C VAL A 47 19.90 30.68 -10.76
N TYR A 48 18.91 30.33 -11.63
CA TYR A 48 19.14 29.39 -12.73
C TYR A 48 19.49 30.09 -14.08
N THR A 49 20.08 29.32 -14.99
CA THR A 49 20.27 29.78 -16.39
C THR A 49 18.93 29.80 -17.14
N ARG A 50 18.80 30.59 -18.21
CA ARG A 50 17.52 30.77 -18.95
C ARG A 50 16.83 29.46 -19.38
N GLU A 51 17.60 28.44 -19.77
CA GLU A 51 17.01 27.13 -20.15
C GLU A 51 16.59 26.30 -18.95
N ALA A 52 17.38 26.34 -17.87
CA ALA A 52 17.03 25.71 -16.61
C ALA A 52 15.82 26.38 -15.97
N ASP A 53 15.73 27.70 -16.04
CA ASP A 53 14.57 28.48 -15.57
C ASP A 53 13.29 28.06 -16.29
N LYS A 54 13.34 27.91 -17.61
CA LYS A 54 12.17 27.50 -18.39
C LYS A 54 11.65 26.13 -17.94
N LYS A 55 12.54 25.14 -17.82
CA LYS A 55 12.16 23.80 -17.34
C LYS A 55 11.65 23.82 -15.90
N ALA A 56 12.27 24.62 -15.03
CA ALA A 56 11.87 24.78 -13.65
C ALA A 56 10.47 25.38 -13.52
N VAL A 57 10.17 26.40 -14.33
CA VAL A 57 8.85 27.04 -14.39
C VAL A 57 7.80 26.06 -14.92
N GLU A 58 8.09 25.33 -16.01
CA GLU A 58 7.19 24.31 -16.57
C GLU A 58 6.84 23.23 -15.55
N ARG A 59 7.85 22.71 -14.83
CA ARG A 59 7.64 21.70 -13.75
C ARG A 59 6.84 22.27 -12.60
N LEU A 60 7.16 23.49 -12.16
CA LEU A 60 6.42 24.14 -11.08
C LEU A 60 4.96 24.36 -11.44
N GLN A 61 4.69 24.82 -12.65
CA GLN A 61 3.34 25.03 -13.13
C GLN A 61 2.56 23.71 -13.14
N ARG A 62 3.14 22.65 -13.72
CA ARG A 62 2.54 21.32 -13.72
C ARG A 62 2.22 20.83 -12.32
N PHE A 63 3.21 20.86 -11.40
CA PHE A 63 3.00 20.44 -10.01
C PHE A 63 1.88 21.21 -9.32
N SER A 64 1.82 22.53 -9.56
CA SER A 64 0.79 23.37 -8.95
C SER A 64 -0.61 23.06 -9.50
N GLU A 65 -0.73 22.81 -10.81
CA GLU A 65 -1.99 22.43 -11.45
C GLU A 65 -2.49 21.07 -10.94
N ASP A 66 -1.62 20.05 -10.93
CA ASP A 66 -1.93 18.72 -10.46
C ASP A 66 -2.28 18.71 -8.96
N LEU A 67 -1.51 19.44 -8.13
CA LEU A 67 -1.79 19.57 -6.70
C LEU A 67 -3.18 20.19 -6.47
N VAL A 68 -3.51 21.25 -7.16
CA VAL A 68 -4.82 21.94 -6.99
C VAL A 68 -5.95 21.07 -7.48
N GLU A 69 -5.80 20.38 -8.61
CA GLU A 69 -6.82 19.44 -9.09
C GLU A 69 -7.14 18.36 -8.05
N VAL A 70 -6.10 17.77 -7.47
CA VAL A 70 -6.28 16.70 -6.48
C VAL A 70 -6.79 17.23 -5.14
N LEU A 71 -6.32 18.41 -4.69
CA LEU A 71 -6.84 19.08 -3.49
C LEU A 71 -8.33 19.42 -3.63
N ALA A 72 -8.73 19.97 -4.77
CA ALA A 72 -10.14 20.30 -5.02
C ALA A 72 -11.04 19.06 -5.01
N LYS A 73 -10.53 17.92 -5.50
CA LYS A 73 -11.28 16.66 -5.54
C LYS A 73 -11.36 15.96 -4.17
N LYS A 74 -10.26 15.94 -3.40
CA LYS A 74 -10.14 15.09 -2.20
C LYS A 74 -10.39 15.84 -0.88
N VAL A 75 -10.06 17.13 -0.77
CA VAL A 75 -10.03 17.88 0.50
C VAL A 75 -10.47 19.32 0.35
N SER A 76 -11.45 19.59 -0.49
CA SER A 76 -11.98 20.94 -0.76
C SER A 76 -12.42 21.68 0.49
N ASP A 77 -12.92 20.99 1.50
CA ASP A 77 -13.36 21.52 2.80
C ASP A 77 -12.21 21.97 3.71
N LYS A 78 -10.96 21.58 3.40
CA LYS A 78 -9.78 21.84 4.23
C LYS A 78 -8.77 22.82 3.61
N LEU A 79 -9.09 23.43 2.47
CA LEU A 79 -8.19 24.35 1.76
C LEU A 79 -7.76 25.55 2.63
N ASN A 80 -8.63 26.00 3.56
CA ASN A 80 -8.31 27.06 4.51
C ASN A 80 -7.08 26.77 5.40
N ARG A 81 -6.69 25.50 5.52
CA ARG A 81 -5.49 25.12 6.27
C ARG A 81 -4.19 25.59 5.61
N PHE A 82 -4.19 25.88 4.29
CA PHE A 82 -3.05 26.49 3.61
C PHE A 82 -2.68 27.90 4.09
N ASN A 83 -3.52 28.53 4.93
CA ASN A 83 -3.14 29.74 5.66
C ASN A 83 -2.05 29.48 6.73
N LYS A 84 -1.78 28.20 7.06
CA LYS A 84 -0.80 27.86 8.09
C LYS A 84 0.61 27.81 7.49
N PRO A 85 1.60 28.52 8.11
CA PRO A 85 2.97 28.55 7.61
C PRO A 85 3.61 27.17 7.41
N ALA A 86 3.33 26.24 8.32
CA ALA A 86 3.86 24.87 8.24
C ALA A 86 3.44 24.14 6.96
N LEU A 87 2.18 24.33 6.51
CA LEU A 87 1.67 23.72 5.31
C LEU A 87 2.22 24.37 4.05
N GLN A 88 2.39 25.70 4.07
CA GLN A 88 3.03 26.43 2.96
C GLN A 88 4.50 26.00 2.79
N ILE A 89 5.23 25.80 3.89
CA ILE A 89 6.60 25.29 3.85
C ILE A 89 6.63 23.88 3.27
N ALA A 90 5.76 23.00 3.72
CA ALA A 90 5.69 21.62 3.19
C ALA A 90 5.37 21.60 1.68
N ALA A 91 4.43 22.42 1.22
CA ALA A 91 4.09 22.56 -0.19
C ALA A 91 5.26 23.14 -1.01
N ARG A 92 5.98 24.14 -0.48
CA ARG A 92 7.20 24.67 -1.10
C ARG A 92 8.25 23.59 -1.24
N ASP A 93 8.54 22.87 -0.15
CA ASP A 93 9.61 21.86 -0.14
C ASP A 93 9.29 20.73 -1.14
N ALA A 94 8.02 20.30 -1.24
CA ALA A 94 7.57 19.33 -2.22
C ALA A 94 7.71 19.86 -3.67
N ALA A 95 7.26 21.09 -3.94
CA ALA A 95 7.35 21.71 -5.26
C ALA A 95 8.81 21.87 -5.72
N LEU A 96 9.69 22.40 -4.85
CA LEU A 96 11.13 22.55 -5.15
C LEU A 96 11.80 21.21 -5.42
N SER A 97 11.41 20.19 -4.68
CA SER A 97 11.92 18.83 -4.84
C SER A 97 11.54 18.25 -6.19
N PHE A 98 10.29 18.39 -6.61
CA PHE A 98 9.86 17.97 -7.94
C PHE A 98 10.53 18.81 -9.05
N VAL A 99 10.67 20.11 -8.86
CA VAL A 99 11.38 20.96 -9.83
C VAL A 99 12.81 20.45 -10.07
N ARG A 100 13.49 19.97 -9.04
CA ARG A 100 14.85 19.40 -9.14
C ARG A 100 14.85 18.03 -9.82
N SER A 101 14.01 17.07 -9.35
CA SER A 101 14.01 15.72 -9.89
C SER A 101 13.36 15.64 -11.25
N GLY A 102 12.21 16.27 -11.44
CA GLY A 102 11.34 16.15 -12.63
C GLY A 102 10.82 14.72 -12.84
N ASP A 103 10.83 13.88 -11.80
CA ASP A 103 10.36 12.52 -11.86
C ASP A 103 8.86 12.45 -11.60
N ASP A 104 8.12 11.85 -12.53
CA ASP A 104 6.65 11.75 -12.45
C ASP A 104 6.17 10.88 -11.26
N LEU A 105 7.03 10.00 -10.76
CA LEU A 105 6.73 9.18 -9.59
C LEU A 105 6.83 10.02 -8.32
N ASP A 106 7.90 10.81 -8.19
CA ASP A 106 8.10 11.74 -7.09
C ASP A 106 6.94 12.72 -6.99
N GLU A 107 6.51 13.30 -8.13
CA GLU A 107 5.39 14.23 -8.18
C GLU A 107 4.11 13.65 -7.53
N LYS A 108 3.73 12.46 -7.97
CA LYS A 108 2.51 11.81 -7.48
C LYS A 108 2.57 11.47 -6.00
N VAL A 109 3.73 10.97 -5.54
CA VAL A 109 3.93 10.66 -4.13
C VAL A 109 3.91 11.93 -3.28
N LEU A 110 4.56 13.01 -3.73
CA LEU A 110 4.60 14.29 -3.02
C LEU A 110 3.21 14.94 -2.94
N ILE A 111 2.41 14.88 -4.00
CA ILE A 111 1.02 15.36 -3.99
C ILE A 111 0.18 14.56 -2.99
N ASP A 112 0.26 13.24 -3.00
CA ASP A 112 -0.49 12.41 -2.05
C ASP A 112 -0.08 12.71 -0.60
N LEU A 113 1.22 12.89 -0.33
CA LEU A 113 1.71 13.28 1.00
C LEU A 113 1.18 14.67 1.43
N LEU A 114 1.12 15.64 0.54
CA LEU A 114 0.58 16.97 0.84
C LEU A 114 -0.92 16.92 1.16
N ILE A 115 -1.70 16.11 0.43
CA ILE A 115 -3.12 15.92 0.72
C ILE A 115 -3.32 15.34 2.11
N GLU A 116 -2.53 14.35 2.47
CA GLU A 116 -2.59 13.80 3.82
C GLU A 116 -2.16 14.81 4.87
N ARG A 117 -1.11 15.58 4.58
CA ARG A 117 -0.64 16.64 5.47
C ARG A 117 -1.73 17.69 5.75
N VAL A 118 -2.54 18.03 4.74
CA VAL A 118 -3.73 18.91 4.91
C VAL A 118 -4.77 18.26 5.81
N SER A 119 -4.88 16.94 5.81
CA SER A 119 -5.92 16.22 6.55
C SER A 119 -5.59 15.97 8.01
N VAL A 120 -4.30 15.94 8.36
CA VAL A 120 -3.80 15.62 9.70
C VAL A 120 -3.77 16.84 10.61
N GLU A 121 -4.06 16.65 11.89
CA GLU A 121 -4.00 17.70 12.90
C GLU A 121 -2.57 18.17 13.17
N GLU A 122 -2.42 19.45 13.53
CA GLU A 122 -1.14 20.07 13.87
C GLU A 122 -0.58 19.50 15.19
N HIS A 123 0.74 19.50 15.29
CA HIS A 123 1.51 19.06 16.45
C HIS A 123 1.39 17.55 16.78
N THR A 124 0.85 16.76 15.87
CA THR A 124 0.79 15.31 16.01
C THR A 124 2.08 14.63 15.54
N THR A 125 2.35 13.42 16.03
CA THR A 125 3.45 12.57 15.53
C THR A 125 3.27 12.26 14.04
N MET A 126 2.01 12.04 13.60
CA MET A 126 1.69 11.78 12.20
C MET A 126 2.05 12.98 11.30
N GLN A 127 1.76 14.20 11.74
CA GLN A 127 2.18 15.41 11.03
C GLN A 127 3.70 15.42 10.80
N ARG A 128 4.47 15.19 11.87
CA ARG A 128 5.95 15.19 11.78
C ARG A 128 6.47 14.10 10.85
N LEU A 129 5.82 12.94 10.87
CA LEU A 129 6.15 11.82 9.99
C LEU A 129 5.92 12.18 8.51
N ILE A 130 4.78 12.83 8.20
CA ILE A 130 4.47 13.29 6.85
C ILE A 130 5.46 14.37 6.40
N ASP A 131 5.75 15.34 7.27
CA ASP A 131 6.73 16.40 6.97
C ASP A 131 8.13 15.82 6.74
N GLN A 132 8.51 14.73 7.42
CA GLN A 132 9.75 14.00 7.16
C GLN A 132 9.69 13.26 5.82
N ALA A 133 8.58 12.58 5.50
CA ALA A 133 8.41 11.86 4.25
C ALA A 133 8.51 12.79 3.03
N ILE A 134 7.90 13.99 3.10
CA ILE A 134 7.99 15.01 2.03
C ILE A 134 9.46 15.41 1.76
N ARG A 135 10.30 15.47 2.79
CA ARG A 135 11.72 15.81 2.64
C ARG A 135 12.56 14.64 2.12
N VAL A 136 12.19 13.42 2.47
CA VAL A 136 12.95 12.20 2.15
C VAL A 136 12.66 11.67 0.74
N VAL A 137 11.40 11.66 0.32
CA VAL A 137 10.98 11.11 -1.00
C VAL A 137 11.83 11.62 -2.16
N PRO A 138 12.11 12.92 -2.29
CA PRO A 138 12.89 13.44 -3.42
C PRO A 138 14.36 13.00 -3.44
N MET A 139 14.84 12.44 -2.34
CA MET A 139 16.19 11.89 -2.25
C MET A 139 16.25 10.44 -2.71
N LEU A 140 15.11 9.75 -2.72
CA LEU A 140 15.04 8.33 -3.01
C LEU A 140 15.02 8.06 -4.52
N SER A 141 15.82 7.08 -4.96
CA SER A 141 15.70 6.56 -6.32
C SER A 141 14.40 5.74 -6.48
N PRO A 142 13.89 5.56 -7.71
CA PRO A 142 12.79 4.63 -7.96
C PRO A 142 13.05 3.22 -7.43
N ALA A 143 14.32 2.76 -7.44
CA ALA A 143 14.72 1.49 -6.87
C ALA A 143 14.56 1.46 -5.34
N CYS A 144 14.86 2.56 -4.65
CA CYS A 144 14.63 2.71 -3.21
C CYS A 144 13.12 2.65 -2.88
N LEU A 145 12.28 3.32 -3.65
CA LEU A 145 10.82 3.28 -3.47
C LEU A 145 10.26 1.88 -3.71
N ASP A 146 10.73 1.19 -4.76
CA ASP A 146 10.36 -0.19 -5.05
C ASP A 146 10.78 -1.12 -3.90
N LEU A 147 12.00 -0.95 -3.37
CA LEU A 147 12.50 -1.76 -2.25
C LEU A 147 11.68 -1.55 -0.97
N LEU A 148 11.36 -0.29 -0.62
CA LEU A 148 10.49 0.00 0.52
C LEU A 148 9.12 -0.68 0.36
N SER A 149 8.54 -0.62 -0.85
CA SER A 149 7.26 -1.27 -1.13
C SER A 149 7.31 -2.78 -1.01
N LEU A 150 8.39 -3.43 -1.47
CA LEU A 150 8.62 -4.87 -1.33
C LEU A 150 8.76 -5.29 0.14
N VAL A 151 9.52 -4.53 0.93
CA VAL A 151 9.70 -4.81 2.37
C VAL A 151 8.39 -4.58 3.13
N VAL A 152 7.65 -3.51 2.80
CA VAL A 152 6.31 -3.29 3.37
C VAL A 152 5.38 -4.43 3.00
N PHE A 153 5.33 -4.84 1.72
CA PHE A 153 4.50 -5.95 1.27
C PHE A 153 4.80 -7.24 2.03
N ARG A 154 6.07 -7.58 2.22
CA ARG A 154 6.48 -8.75 3.04
C ARG A 154 5.92 -8.65 4.46
N ASN A 155 5.92 -7.46 5.06
CA ASN A 155 5.52 -7.25 6.46
C ASN A 155 4.01 -7.01 6.64
N LEU A 156 3.23 -6.99 5.55
CA LEU A 156 1.78 -6.81 5.64
C LEU A 156 1.13 -8.01 6.33
N SER A 157 0.39 -7.71 7.38
CA SER A 157 -0.26 -8.72 8.22
C SER A 157 -1.74 -8.94 7.91
N TYR A 158 -2.28 -8.31 6.87
CA TYR A 158 -3.71 -8.38 6.59
C TYR A 158 -4.00 -8.53 5.10
N ILE A 159 -4.21 -9.76 4.69
CA ILE A 159 -4.65 -10.07 3.32
C ILE A 159 -6.12 -10.57 3.30
N GLY A 160 -6.61 -11.17 4.37
CA GLY A 160 -8.00 -11.56 4.55
C GLY A 160 -8.36 -12.91 3.91
N THR A 161 -8.19 -13.06 2.59
CA THR A 161 -8.51 -14.30 1.86
C THR A 161 -7.42 -14.64 0.84
N ARG A 162 -7.44 -15.92 0.36
CA ARG A 162 -6.55 -16.39 -0.70
C ARG A 162 -6.70 -15.57 -1.98
N ASP A 163 -7.91 -15.24 -2.37
CA ASP A 163 -8.17 -14.46 -3.59
C ASP A 163 -7.59 -13.05 -3.49
N LYS A 164 -7.75 -12.42 -2.34
CA LYS A 164 -7.13 -11.11 -2.06
C LYS A 164 -5.61 -11.19 -2.07
N MET A 165 -5.02 -12.26 -1.56
CA MET A 165 -3.57 -12.46 -1.64
C MET A 165 -3.12 -12.54 -3.10
N VAL A 166 -3.81 -13.30 -3.94
CA VAL A 166 -3.50 -13.40 -5.37
C VAL A 166 -3.62 -12.02 -6.07
N GLU A 167 -4.66 -11.26 -5.75
CA GLU A 167 -4.84 -9.89 -6.26
C GLU A 167 -3.67 -8.99 -5.85
N TRP A 168 -3.25 -9.06 -4.59
CA TRP A 168 -2.11 -8.29 -4.08
C TRP A 168 -0.79 -8.69 -4.75
N ILE A 169 -0.54 -9.98 -4.90
CA ILE A 169 0.64 -10.48 -5.59
C ILE A 169 0.70 -9.94 -7.03
N ARG A 170 -0.43 -9.95 -7.75
CA ARG A 170 -0.53 -9.40 -9.11
C ARG A 170 -0.31 -7.89 -9.16
N SER A 171 -0.79 -7.14 -8.17
CA SER A 171 -0.64 -5.68 -8.13
C SER A 171 0.83 -5.25 -7.98
N MET A 172 1.71 -6.13 -7.50
CA MET A 172 3.14 -5.88 -7.37
C MET A 172 3.91 -6.03 -8.70
N GLY A 173 3.26 -6.45 -9.79
CA GLY A 173 3.91 -6.78 -11.06
C GLY A 173 4.91 -5.74 -11.57
N ALA A 174 4.54 -4.45 -11.53
CA ALA A 174 5.44 -3.37 -11.97
C ALA A 174 6.71 -3.23 -11.09
N ILE A 175 6.62 -3.51 -9.79
CA ILE A 175 7.77 -3.45 -8.86
C ILE A 175 8.66 -4.66 -9.05
N ILE A 176 8.10 -5.88 -9.04
CA ILE A 176 8.89 -7.10 -9.12
C ILE A 176 9.65 -7.21 -10.45
N GLN A 177 9.09 -6.66 -11.54
CA GLN A 177 9.78 -6.56 -12.83
C GLN A 177 11.05 -5.70 -12.73
N ARG A 178 11.07 -4.71 -11.86
CA ARG A 178 12.23 -3.84 -11.63
C ARG A 178 13.13 -4.30 -10.50
N ALA A 179 12.74 -5.30 -9.71
CA ALA A 179 13.52 -5.84 -8.59
C ALA A 179 14.99 -6.18 -8.94
N PRO A 180 15.32 -6.69 -10.14
CA PRO A 180 16.72 -6.93 -10.51
C PRO A 180 17.63 -5.69 -10.54
N ARG A 181 17.04 -4.48 -10.58
CA ARG A 181 17.80 -3.22 -10.58
C ARG A 181 18.17 -2.75 -9.17
N ILE A 182 17.56 -3.33 -8.13
CA ILE A 182 17.79 -2.98 -6.74
C ILE A 182 19.17 -3.53 -6.30
N SER A 183 20.00 -2.66 -5.75
CA SER A 183 21.37 -2.95 -5.35
C SER A 183 21.60 -2.78 -3.84
N ASN A 184 22.75 -3.22 -3.36
CA ASN A 184 23.17 -2.95 -1.98
C ASN A 184 23.39 -1.45 -1.72
N LEU A 185 23.65 -0.65 -2.77
CA LEU A 185 23.78 0.80 -2.64
C LEU A 185 22.43 1.43 -2.27
N ASP A 186 21.32 0.92 -2.84
CA ASP A 186 19.98 1.41 -2.51
C ASP A 186 19.64 1.10 -1.05
N ILE A 187 20.05 -0.05 -0.53
CA ILE A 187 19.87 -0.41 0.89
C ILE A 187 20.67 0.55 1.78
N ALA A 188 21.94 0.80 1.45
CA ALA A 188 22.78 1.74 2.21
C ALA A 188 22.21 3.16 2.17
N PHE A 189 21.69 3.58 1.02
CA PHE A 189 21.06 4.89 0.85
C PHE A 189 19.78 5.03 1.65
N LEU A 190 18.93 4.02 1.69
CA LEU A 190 17.73 3.99 2.53
C LEU A 190 18.06 4.09 4.03
N SER A 191 19.20 3.50 4.45
CA SER A 191 19.67 3.60 5.82
C SER A 191 20.17 5.03 6.13
N GLN A 192 20.86 5.68 5.19
CA GLN A 192 21.30 7.05 5.31
C GLN A 192 20.13 8.06 5.32
N ALA A 193 19.04 7.71 4.62
CA ALA A 193 17.81 8.53 4.56
C ALA A 193 16.85 8.26 5.74
N ASP A 194 17.29 7.57 6.78
CA ASP A 194 16.48 7.19 7.95
C ASP A 194 15.17 6.42 7.59
N CYS A 195 15.17 5.74 6.44
CA CYS A 195 14.03 4.91 6.04
C CYS A 195 14.10 3.50 6.63
N VAL A 196 15.31 3.01 6.86
CA VAL A 196 15.57 1.68 7.41
C VAL A 196 16.72 1.72 8.38
N VAL A 197 16.78 0.77 9.29
CA VAL A 197 17.97 0.44 10.06
C VAL A 197 18.46 -0.94 9.65
N SER A 198 19.77 -1.10 9.47
CA SER A 198 20.40 -2.39 9.19
C SER A 198 21.49 -2.63 10.21
N VAL A 199 21.44 -3.80 10.87
CA VAL A 199 22.44 -4.22 11.83
C VAL A 199 23.16 -5.46 11.26
N PRO A 200 24.37 -5.31 10.72
CA PRO A 200 25.12 -6.42 10.15
C PRO A 200 25.29 -7.56 11.16
N GLY A 201 25.03 -8.79 10.70
CA GLY A 201 25.12 -9.99 11.53
C GLY A 201 23.94 -10.28 12.44
N ILE A 202 22.89 -9.42 12.42
CA ILE A 202 21.65 -9.68 13.14
C ILE A 202 20.52 -9.85 12.12
N THR A 203 19.86 -11.00 12.15
CA THR A 203 18.65 -11.24 11.36
C THR A 203 17.46 -10.58 12.05
N MET A 204 16.87 -9.58 11.43
CA MET A 204 15.72 -8.81 11.95
C MET A 204 14.40 -9.20 11.28
N SER A 205 14.46 -9.96 10.20
CA SER A 205 13.30 -10.42 9.43
C SER A 205 13.43 -11.90 9.11
N SER A 206 12.31 -12.62 9.12
CA SER A 206 12.26 -14.00 8.66
C SER A 206 12.49 -14.10 7.15
N ARG A 207 12.99 -15.24 6.67
CA ARG A 207 13.01 -15.53 5.24
C ARG A 207 11.59 -15.50 4.68
N TRP A 208 11.50 -15.27 3.38
CA TRP A 208 10.21 -15.13 2.68
C TRP A 208 9.27 -16.29 3.00
N CYS A 209 9.73 -17.50 2.80
CA CYS A 209 8.88 -18.68 3.01
C CYS A 209 8.43 -18.83 4.47
N ASP A 210 9.34 -18.66 5.42
CA ASP A 210 9.05 -18.82 6.85
C ASP A 210 8.00 -17.79 7.28
N TYR A 211 8.16 -16.53 6.84
CA TYR A 211 7.21 -15.47 7.12
C TYR A 211 5.79 -15.80 6.61
N PHE A 212 5.67 -16.24 5.36
CA PHE A 212 4.37 -16.55 4.77
C PHE A 212 3.75 -17.81 5.35
N LEU A 213 4.54 -18.83 5.65
CA LEU A 213 4.06 -20.04 6.32
C LEU A 213 3.55 -19.77 7.73
N ASP A 214 4.21 -18.89 8.48
CA ASP A 214 3.83 -18.59 9.86
C ASP A 214 2.64 -17.62 9.93
N ARG A 215 2.55 -16.69 8.98
CA ARG A 215 1.52 -15.65 8.99
C ARG A 215 0.22 -16.09 8.31
N TYR A 216 0.31 -16.95 7.32
CA TYR A 216 -0.79 -17.35 6.46
C TYR A 216 -0.92 -18.88 6.44
N ASP A 217 -0.93 -19.49 7.62
CA ASP A 217 -0.82 -20.93 7.82
C ASP A 217 -1.95 -21.73 7.14
N LEU A 218 -3.12 -21.15 6.93
CA LEU A 218 -4.23 -21.80 6.24
C LEU A 218 -4.14 -21.67 4.71
N ILE A 219 -3.66 -20.54 4.17
CA ILE A 219 -3.53 -20.34 2.73
C ILE A 219 -2.51 -21.30 2.11
N PHE A 220 -1.40 -21.55 2.83
CA PHE A 220 -0.29 -22.38 2.37
C PHE A 220 -0.42 -23.82 2.88
N ARG A 221 -1.58 -24.44 2.58
CA ARG A 221 -1.85 -25.85 2.83
C ARG A 221 -2.36 -26.54 1.57
N HIS A 222 -2.04 -27.81 1.45
CA HIS A 222 -2.64 -28.67 0.46
C HIS A 222 -4.13 -28.86 0.75
N PRO A 223 -4.93 -29.19 -0.27
CA PRO A 223 -6.32 -29.58 -0.05
C PRO A 223 -6.42 -30.70 0.98
N VAL A 224 -7.47 -30.65 1.79
CA VAL A 224 -7.80 -31.69 2.76
C VAL A 224 -8.11 -33.00 2.00
N PRO A 225 -7.62 -34.18 2.44
CA PRO A 225 -7.92 -35.45 1.82
C PRO A 225 -9.43 -35.71 1.64
N CYS A 226 -9.82 -36.41 0.56
CA CYS A 226 -11.21 -36.59 0.18
C CYS A 226 -12.07 -37.30 1.23
N ASP A 227 -11.51 -38.27 1.96
CA ASP A 227 -12.20 -39.03 3.01
C ASP A 227 -12.56 -38.12 4.20
N VAL A 228 -11.63 -37.28 4.63
CA VAL A 228 -11.88 -36.30 5.70
C VAL A 228 -12.84 -35.21 5.22
N SER A 229 -12.66 -34.71 3.99
CA SER A 229 -13.56 -33.74 3.38
C SER A 229 -14.99 -34.26 3.27
N ALA A 230 -15.17 -35.52 2.85
CA ALA A 230 -16.49 -36.17 2.74
C ALA A 230 -17.16 -36.27 4.11
N SER A 231 -16.42 -36.70 5.14
CA SER A 231 -16.94 -36.78 6.52
C SER A 231 -17.37 -35.42 7.07
N PHE A 232 -16.59 -34.37 6.76
CA PHE A 232 -16.95 -33.01 7.14
C PHE A 232 -18.21 -32.54 6.40
N MET A 233 -18.29 -32.75 5.09
CA MET A 233 -19.44 -32.36 4.27
C MET A 233 -20.72 -33.08 4.72
N GLU A 234 -20.64 -34.37 5.04
CA GLU A 234 -21.77 -35.16 5.54
C GLU A 234 -22.32 -34.60 6.85
N LYS A 235 -21.41 -34.25 7.79
CA LYS A 235 -21.78 -33.66 9.08
C LYS A 235 -22.55 -32.35 8.93
N PHE A 236 -22.17 -31.52 7.94
CA PHE A 236 -22.84 -30.26 7.66
C PHE A 236 -23.98 -30.38 6.63
N SER A 237 -24.46 -31.58 6.34
CA SER A 237 -25.54 -31.84 5.36
C SER A 237 -25.29 -31.16 4.00
N MET A 238 -24.04 -31.17 3.54
CA MET A 238 -23.67 -30.64 2.24
C MET A 238 -23.72 -31.72 1.17
N ASN A 239 -24.39 -31.42 0.07
CA ASN A 239 -24.43 -32.29 -1.10
C ASN A 239 -23.62 -31.70 -2.25
N CYS A 240 -22.85 -32.53 -2.93
CA CYS A 240 -22.13 -32.19 -4.14
C CYS A 240 -22.86 -32.84 -5.34
N ASP A 241 -23.71 -32.07 -6.02
CA ASP A 241 -24.37 -32.52 -7.25
C ASP A 241 -23.79 -31.76 -8.44
N ASN A 242 -23.28 -32.53 -9.43
CA ASN A 242 -22.75 -32.00 -10.69
C ASN A 242 -21.71 -30.84 -10.52
N GLY A 243 -20.93 -30.88 -9.45
CA GLY A 243 -19.91 -29.87 -9.18
C GLY A 243 -20.43 -28.57 -8.55
N SER A 244 -21.70 -28.57 -8.10
CA SER A 244 -22.25 -27.50 -7.28
C SER A 244 -22.46 -28.00 -5.86
N PHE A 245 -21.93 -27.26 -4.87
CA PHE A 245 -22.20 -27.57 -3.48
C PHE A 245 -23.49 -26.88 -3.05
N ALA A 246 -24.43 -27.66 -2.58
CA ALA A 246 -25.68 -27.16 -2.04
C ALA A 246 -25.89 -27.70 -0.64
N PHE A 247 -26.37 -26.87 0.25
CA PHE A 247 -26.84 -27.29 1.55
C PHE A 247 -28.30 -27.75 1.44
N ASP A 248 -28.68 -28.71 2.28
CA ASP A 248 -30.08 -28.99 2.49
C ASP A 248 -30.83 -27.71 2.92
N LYS A 249 -31.94 -27.39 2.26
CA LYS A 249 -32.70 -26.16 2.51
C LYS A 249 -33.12 -26.04 3.99
N ALA A 250 -33.53 -27.15 4.59
CA ALA A 250 -33.97 -27.20 5.99
C ALA A 250 -32.76 -26.95 6.93
N TYR A 251 -31.58 -27.44 6.57
CA TYR A 251 -30.34 -27.17 7.31
C TYR A 251 -29.94 -25.70 7.19
N TRP A 252 -30.08 -25.11 5.99
CA TRP A 252 -29.81 -23.67 5.76
C TRP A 252 -30.70 -22.78 6.63
N GLU A 253 -32.02 -23.03 6.58
CA GLU A 253 -32.97 -22.20 7.34
C GLU A 253 -32.72 -22.23 8.85
N LYS A 254 -32.22 -23.35 9.36
CA LYS A 254 -31.92 -23.53 10.79
C LYS A 254 -30.52 -23.02 11.21
N ASN A 255 -29.55 -23.08 10.33
CA ASN A 255 -28.13 -22.92 10.64
C ASN A 255 -27.41 -21.91 9.75
N GLY A 256 -28.08 -20.83 9.32
CA GLY A 256 -27.52 -19.83 8.38
C GLY A 256 -26.18 -19.25 8.79
N THR A 257 -25.97 -19.01 10.10
CA THR A 257 -24.70 -18.51 10.65
C THR A 257 -23.55 -19.51 10.46
N ILE A 258 -23.81 -20.81 10.57
CA ILE A 258 -22.80 -21.86 10.32
C ILE A 258 -22.37 -21.80 8.85
N ILE A 259 -23.31 -21.61 7.93
CA ILE A 259 -23.05 -21.56 6.52
C ILE A 259 -22.20 -20.35 6.15
N GLU A 260 -22.45 -19.19 6.75
CA GLU A 260 -21.59 -18.02 6.57
C GLU A 260 -20.15 -18.30 7.04
N SER A 261 -19.99 -19.03 8.15
CA SER A 261 -18.67 -19.46 8.65
C SER A 261 -17.96 -20.43 7.71
N LEU A 262 -18.70 -21.22 6.93
CA LEU A 262 -18.13 -22.11 5.91
C LEU A 262 -17.56 -21.36 4.69
N SER A 263 -17.79 -20.05 4.55
CA SER A 263 -17.12 -19.21 3.55
C SER A 263 -15.59 -19.16 3.74
N ALA A 264 -15.10 -19.58 4.91
CA ALA A 264 -13.69 -19.80 5.19
C ALA A 264 -13.07 -20.95 4.37
N LEU A 265 -13.90 -21.78 3.75
CA LEU A 265 -13.51 -22.98 3.01
C LEU A 265 -13.81 -22.81 1.51
N LEU A 266 -12.97 -23.41 0.68
CA LEU A 266 -13.18 -23.60 -0.75
C LEU A 266 -13.43 -25.08 -1.01
N PHE A 267 -14.56 -25.39 -1.62
CA PHE A 267 -14.96 -26.74 -1.98
C PHE A 267 -14.61 -27.00 -3.45
N HIS A 268 -13.90 -28.10 -3.72
CA HIS A 268 -13.43 -28.46 -5.06
C HIS A 268 -14.27 -29.56 -5.69
N PHE A 269 -14.34 -29.59 -7.03
CA PHE A 269 -15.09 -30.59 -7.79
C PHE A 269 -14.62 -32.03 -7.57
N ASP A 270 -13.38 -32.23 -7.15
CA ASP A 270 -12.80 -33.53 -6.82
C ASP A 270 -13.17 -34.01 -5.41
N GLY A 271 -14.01 -33.27 -4.70
CA GLY A 271 -14.45 -33.59 -3.34
C GLY A 271 -13.47 -33.17 -2.25
N THR A 272 -12.42 -32.41 -2.58
CA THR A 272 -11.51 -31.89 -1.58
C THR A 272 -11.93 -30.51 -1.05
N ILE A 273 -11.41 -30.12 0.12
CA ILE A 273 -11.63 -28.82 0.75
C ILE A 273 -10.29 -28.09 0.88
N SER A 274 -10.26 -26.80 0.57
CA SER A 274 -9.14 -25.91 0.84
C SER A 274 -9.58 -24.73 1.71
N PHE A 275 -8.61 -24.06 2.33
CA PHE A 275 -8.88 -22.88 3.16
C PHE A 275 -8.83 -21.59 2.34
N ASN A 276 -9.79 -20.70 2.58
CA ASN A 276 -9.86 -19.36 1.99
C ASN A 276 -9.54 -18.24 2.99
N LEU A 277 -9.21 -18.56 4.23
CA LEU A 277 -8.77 -17.61 5.26
C LEU A 277 -7.26 -17.61 5.40
N THR A 278 -6.73 -16.53 5.94
CA THR A 278 -5.29 -16.34 6.12
C THR A 278 -4.69 -17.24 7.18
N ASP A 279 -5.36 -17.37 8.33
CA ASP A 279 -4.80 -18.03 9.50
C ASP A 279 -5.89 -18.67 10.39
N SER A 280 -5.46 -19.66 11.17
CA SER A 280 -6.33 -20.42 12.05
C SER A 280 -6.89 -19.56 13.19
N LYS A 281 -6.18 -18.54 13.64
CA LYS A 281 -6.66 -17.63 14.68
C LYS A 281 -7.89 -16.85 14.18
N THR A 282 -7.80 -16.28 12.97
CA THR A 282 -8.93 -15.58 12.33
C THR A 282 -10.14 -16.49 12.20
N LEU A 283 -9.93 -17.76 11.83
CA LEU A 283 -10.98 -18.75 11.76
C LEU A 283 -11.66 -18.96 13.14
N TYR A 284 -10.88 -19.22 14.18
CA TYR A 284 -11.41 -19.49 15.52
C TYR A 284 -12.08 -18.26 16.15
N ASP A 285 -11.52 -17.08 15.97
CA ASP A 285 -12.15 -15.81 16.39
C ASP A 285 -13.51 -15.62 15.68
N GLY A 286 -13.62 -16.02 14.42
CA GLY A 286 -14.87 -16.02 13.65
C GLY A 286 -15.90 -16.98 14.21
N LEU A 287 -15.52 -18.22 14.46
CA LEU A 287 -16.38 -19.24 15.08
C LEU A 287 -16.89 -18.80 16.45
N GLN A 288 -16.01 -18.28 17.29
CA GLN A 288 -16.38 -17.80 18.65
C GLN A 288 -17.40 -16.64 18.57
N LYS A 289 -17.15 -15.64 17.70
CA LYS A 289 -18.08 -14.51 17.49
C LYS A 289 -19.44 -14.95 16.98
N ALA A 290 -19.48 -16.04 16.21
CA ALA A 290 -20.70 -16.62 15.70
C ALA A 290 -21.40 -17.57 16.71
N GLY A 291 -20.81 -17.83 17.88
CA GLY A 291 -21.34 -18.80 18.86
C GLY A 291 -21.27 -20.26 18.38
N LEU A 292 -20.25 -20.57 17.59
CA LEU A 292 -20.04 -21.87 16.94
C LEU A 292 -18.82 -22.63 17.51
N ASP A 293 -18.47 -22.38 18.75
CA ASP A 293 -17.33 -23.03 19.40
C ASP A 293 -17.39 -24.56 19.39
N ASP A 294 -18.59 -25.13 19.40
CA ASP A 294 -18.81 -26.57 19.33
C ASP A 294 -18.30 -27.23 18.03
N PHE A 295 -18.14 -26.42 16.96
CA PHE A 295 -17.63 -26.90 15.67
C PHE A 295 -16.11 -26.73 15.53
N LYS A 296 -15.45 -26.11 16.49
CA LYS A 296 -14.01 -25.93 16.45
C LYS A 296 -13.24 -27.25 16.25
N PRO A 297 -13.59 -28.38 16.89
CA PRO A 297 -12.88 -29.64 16.68
C PRO A 297 -12.97 -30.14 15.22
N ASP A 298 -14.06 -29.84 14.50
CA ASP A 298 -14.22 -30.26 13.11
C ASP A 298 -13.27 -29.49 12.20
N PHE A 299 -13.11 -28.18 12.42
CA PHE A 299 -12.16 -27.35 11.69
C PHE A 299 -10.70 -27.70 12.07
N GLU A 300 -10.43 -28.04 13.33
CA GLU A 300 -9.13 -28.55 13.77
C GLU A 300 -8.75 -29.83 13.03
N LEU A 301 -9.71 -30.75 12.88
CA LEU A 301 -9.49 -31.98 12.11
C LEU A 301 -9.17 -31.70 10.63
N LEU A 302 -9.84 -30.74 9.98
CA LEU A 302 -9.51 -30.33 8.61
C LEU A 302 -8.10 -29.77 8.54
N ILE A 303 -7.71 -28.88 9.50
CA ILE A 303 -6.39 -28.25 9.54
C ILE A 303 -5.30 -29.32 9.76
N GLU A 304 -5.49 -30.21 10.72
CA GLU A 304 -4.52 -31.28 11.03
C GLU A 304 -4.38 -32.29 9.88
N SER A 305 -5.46 -32.56 9.15
CA SER A 305 -5.44 -33.50 8.01
C SER A 305 -4.85 -32.88 6.74
N SER A 306 -4.74 -31.55 6.65
CA SER A 306 -4.16 -30.87 5.52
C SER A 306 -2.65 -30.66 5.72
N GLN A 307 -1.85 -31.10 4.75
CA GLN A 307 -0.39 -30.93 4.80
C GLN A 307 -0.02 -29.47 4.54
N ARG A 308 0.89 -28.92 5.34
CA ARG A 308 1.45 -27.58 5.14
C ARG A 308 2.41 -27.56 3.95
N PHE A 309 2.42 -26.50 3.17
CA PHE A 309 3.40 -26.29 2.10
C PHE A 309 4.82 -26.26 2.67
N ASN A 310 5.78 -26.73 1.88
CA ASN A 310 7.19 -26.46 2.12
C ASN A 310 7.61 -25.11 1.47
N CYS A 311 8.85 -24.70 1.71
CA CYS A 311 9.37 -23.43 1.20
C CYS A 311 9.37 -23.32 -0.33
N ASP A 312 9.65 -24.41 -1.04
CA ASP A 312 9.67 -24.42 -2.49
C ASP A 312 8.25 -24.29 -3.07
N GLU A 313 7.26 -24.84 -2.38
CA GLU A 313 5.84 -24.71 -2.78
C GLU A 313 5.33 -23.30 -2.54
N VAL A 314 5.68 -22.65 -1.41
CA VAL A 314 5.38 -21.23 -1.19
C VAL A 314 5.99 -20.37 -2.29
N ARG A 315 7.29 -20.57 -2.60
CA ARG A 315 7.98 -19.85 -3.68
C ARG A 315 7.27 -20.06 -5.01
N ARG A 316 6.95 -21.31 -5.35
CA ARG A 316 6.23 -21.67 -6.58
C ARG A 316 4.88 -20.98 -6.66
N PHE A 317 4.13 -20.91 -5.58
CA PHE A 317 2.84 -20.21 -5.54
C PHE A 317 2.94 -18.74 -6.03
N PHE A 318 3.98 -18.02 -5.64
CA PHE A 318 4.21 -16.65 -6.11
C PHE A 318 4.68 -16.62 -7.57
N VAL A 319 5.60 -17.49 -7.95
CA VAL A 319 6.20 -17.55 -9.28
C VAL A 319 5.17 -17.98 -10.34
N ASP A 320 4.23 -18.87 -10.01
CA ASP A 320 3.13 -19.28 -10.89
C ASP A 320 2.15 -18.11 -11.19
N ILE A 321 2.03 -17.15 -10.28
CA ILE A 321 1.22 -15.95 -10.49
C ILE A 321 1.95 -14.94 -11.38
N ASP A 322 3.24 -14.70 -11.12
CA ASP A 322 4.13 -13.88 -11.95
C ASP A 322 5.60 -14.34 -11.78
N PRO A 323 6.25 -14.81 -12.86
CA PRO A 323 7.63 -15.33 -12.82
C PRO A 323 8.67 -14.34 -12.26
N ASN A 324 8.43 -13.04 -12.31
CA ASN A 324 9.33 -12.03 -11.77
C ASN A 324 9.47 -12.09 -10.24
N TRP A 325 8.56 -12.78 -9.54
CA TRP A 325 8.69 -13.03 -8.10
C TRP A 325 9.94 -13.84 -7.74
N GLU A 326 10.44 -14.65 -8.66
CA GLU A 326 11.70 -15.39 -8.45
C GLU A 326 12.86 -14.48 -8.06
N HIS A 327 13.01 -13.35 -8.78
CA HIS A 327 14.03 -12.35 -8.48
C HIS A 327 13.74 -11.56 -7.21
N ALA A 328 12.48 -11.19 -6.99
CA ALA A 328 12.08 -10.41 -5.81
C ALA A 328 12.27 -11.21 -4.51
N ILE A 329 11.87 -12.49 -4.49
CA ILE A 329 12.07 -13.40 -3.34
C ILE A 329 13.56 -13.61 -3.08
N THR A 330 14.33 -13.89 -4.13
CA THR A 330 15.80 -14.06 -4.01
C THR A 330 16.47 -12.79 -3.47
N LEU A 331 16.00 -11.61 -3.87
CA LEU A 331 16.49 -10.34 -3.34
C LEU A 331 16.16 -10.21 -1.85
N LEU A 332 14.89 -10.44 -1.46
CA LEU A 332 14.41 -10.26 -0.09
C LEU A 332 14.99 -11.26 0.90
N ASP A 333 15.43 -12.42 0.43
CA ASP A 333 16.10 -13.45 1.24
C ASP A 333 17.62 -13.28 1.38
N LYS A 334 18.21 -12.21 0.78
CA LYS A 334 19.61 -11.87 1.02
C LYS A 334 19.84 -11.44 2.46
N ASP A 335 20.94 -11.86 3.05
CA ASP A 335 21.33 -11.52 4.43
C ASP A 335 21.33 -10.01 4.67
N SER A 336 21.71 -9.20 3.67
CA SER A 336 21.69 -7.75 3.72
C SER A 336 20.27 -7.18 3.92
N LEU A 337 19.23 -7.85 3.40
CA LEU A 337 17.83 -7.45 3.56
C LEU A 337 17.13 -8.15 4.73
N LEU A 338 17.61 -9.31 5.15
CA LEU A 338 17.14 -9.95 6.38
C LEU A 338 17.60 -9.18 7.63
N SER A 339 18.67 -8.41 7.54
CA SER A 339 19.15 -7.52 8.61
C SER A 339 18.48 -6.15 8.62
N VAL A 340 17.54 -5.87 7.71
CA VAL A 340 16.86 -4.58 7.57
C VAL A 340 15.55 -4.56 8.34
N GLN A 341 15.35 -3.51 9.13
CA GLN A 341 14.09 -3.14 9.73
C GLN A 341 13.63 -1.77 9.21
N LEU A 342 12.35 -1.66 8.85
CA LEU A 342 11.76 -0.38 8.46
C LEU A 342 11.68 0.56 9.65
N LEU A 343 12.13 1.80 9.44
CA LEU A 343 11.84 2.91 10.33
C LEU A 343 10.49 3.55 9.96
N PRO A 344 9.85 4.30 10.86
CA PRO A 344 8.51 4.83 10.63
C PRO A 344 8.34 5.58 9.30
N VAL A 345 9.32 6.39 8.89
CA VAL A 345 9.26 7.14 7.63
C VAL A 345 9.36 6.23 6.41
N GLY A 346 10.26 5.24 6.43
CA GLY A 346 10.38 4.26 5.34
C GLY A 346 9.13 3.39 5.21
N GLN A 347 8.58 2.97 6.36
CA GLN A 347 7.32 2.22 6.40
C GLN A 347 6.16 3.06 5.85
N TYR A 348 6.08 4.33 6.22
CA TYR A 348 5.04 5.23 5.74
C TYR A 348 5.14 5.45 4.22
N ILE A 349 6.32 5.78 3.70
CA ILE A 349 6.56 5.97 2.26
C ILE A 349 6.23 4.69 1.48
N GLY A 350 6.75 3.53 1.93
CA GLY A 350 6.48 2.24 1.28
C GLY A 350 5.00 1.87 1.28
N THR A 351 4.27 2.15 2.38
CA THR A 351 2.83 1.92 2.48
C THR A 351 2.05 2.80 1.52
N ARG A 352 2.42 4.07 1.36
CA ARG A 352 1.78 4.99 0.41
C ARG A 352 2.03 4.60 -1.04
N GLN A 353 3.25 4.22 -1.37
CA GLN A 353 3.57 3.68 -2.69
C GLN A 353 2.77 2.40 -2.98
N LEU A 354 2.66 1.50 -2.00
CA LEU A 354 1.89 0.28 -2.13
C LEU A 354 0.39 0.56 -2.30
N SER A 355 -0.18 1.49 -1.51
CA SER A 355 -1.59 1.94 -1.64
C SER A 355 -1.90 2.43 -3.04
N ARG A 356 -0.98 3.21 -3.61
CA ARG A 356 -1.13 3.73 -4.97
C ARG A 356 -1.12 2.63 -6.03
N LEU A 357 -0.23 1.66 -5.91
CA LEU A 357 -0.15 0.52 -6.84
C LEU A 357 -1.38 -0.38 -6.78
N MET A 358 -1.93 -0.54 -5.59
CA MET A 358 -3.12 -1.35 -5.37
C MET A 358 -4.43 -0.61 -5.70
N GLY A 359 -4.38 0.70 -5.97
CA GLY A 359 -5.57 1.52 -6.18
C GLY A 359 -6.51 1.58 -4.97
N ARG A 360 -6.02 1.22 -3.78
CA ARG A 360 -6.77 1.24 -2.51
C ARG A 360 -5.86 1.60 -1.34
N GLU A 361 -6.46 2.14 -0.29
CA GLU A 361 -5.72 2.49 0.92
C GLU A 361 -5.22 1.24 1.67
N VAL A 362 -3.91 1.19 1.92
CA VAL A 362 -3.27 0.24 2.85
C VAL A 362 -3.12 0.97 4.19
N PRO A 363 -3.79 0.50 5.27
CA PRO A 363 -3.75 1.20 6.54
C PRO A 363 -2.34 1.21 7.14
N PHE A 364 -1.79 2.40 7.39
CA PHE A 364 -0.48 2.53 8.05
C PHE A 364 -0.49 2.02 9.50
N GLY A 365 -1.60 2.20 10.21
CA GLY A 365 -1.75 1.80 11.62
C GLY A 365 -1.69 0.30 11.89
N VAL A 366 -1.82 -0.55 10.87
CA VAL A 366 -1.73 -2.02 11.01
C VAL A 366 -0.35 -2.48 11.51
N PHE A 367 0.68 -1.65 11.34
CA PHE A 367 2.05 -1.98 11.74
C PHE A 367 2.38 -1.62 13.19
N TYR A 368 1.50 -0.90 13.88
CA TYR A 368 1.71 -0.42 15.26
C TYR A 368 0.67 -0.96 16.24
N GLN A 369 -0.11 -1.94 15.81
CA GLN A 369 -0.99 -2.74 16.66
C GLN A 369 -0.32 -4.09 16.98
#